data_8a9d014fbdc6968d146d7cc14faa5c5d
#
_entry.id   8a9d014fbdc6968d146d7cc14faa5c5d
#
_cell.length_a   1.000
_cell.length_b   1.000
_cell.length_c   1.000
_cell.angle_alpha   90.00
_cell.angle_beta   90.00
_cell.angle_gamma   90.00
#
_symmetry.space_group_name_H-M   'P 1'
#
loop_
_entity.id
_entity.type
_entity.pdbx_description
1 polymer ?
#
loop_
_entity_poly.entity_id
_entity_poly.type
_entity_poly.pdbx_seq_one_letter_code
_entity_poly.pdbx_strand_id
1 'polypeptide(L)'
;IKTLITLSYVVGFDETTLRAGPAGTKRYVLSAVTELYSLFGLGGRDLGSFRDFDILPDFAGIAVHDRYQNYYNEGWTHLAAHQACCSHLLRDFTDAAQAYPDAVWPEQAQRALRGLIHAFNQARDTGQPEITPLVRDPLISSFRHAVRVGLAQVPANPGPRSRTKQPPGRVLLEFCRDRETDVLLFVTDTRIWPTNNISERGLRPTKTQQKISGRLPSEIITQDRLDIRSYIDTMRKHGVDVLTGIRDALTGNPWQPPLPAPT
;
A
#
# COMPACT_ATOMS: atom_id res chain seq x y z
N ILE A 1 -17.34 -9.80 0.31
CA ILE A 1 -16.31 -8.75 0.14
C ILE A 1 -14.96 -9.40 -0.14
N LYS A 2 -14.51 -10.39 0.65
CA LYS A 2 -13.23 -11.07 0.46
C LYS A 2 -13.04 -11.58 -0.97
N THR A 3 -13.96 -12.43 -1.47
CA THR A 3 -13.94 -12.93 -2.84
C THR A 3 -13.91 -11.83 -3.90
N LEU A 4 -14.61 -10.70 -3.66
CA LEU A 4 -14.63 -9.57 -4.59
C LEU A 4 -13.27 -8.86 -4.67
N ILE A 5 -12.56 -8.81 -3.54
CA ILE A 5 -11.20 -8.27 -3.48
C ILE A 5 -10.22 -9.18 -4.23
N THR A 6 -10.30 -10.51 -4.04
CA THR A 6 -9.41 -11.45 -4.75
C THR A 6 -9.62 -11.45 -6.27
N LEU A 7 -10.81 -11.07 -6.75
CA LEU A 7 -11.14 -10.91 -8.17
C LEU A 7 -10.78 -9.52 -8.73
N SER A 8 -10.30 -8.60 -7.91
CA SER A 8 -9.99 -7.23 -8.34
C SER A 8 -8.64 -7.16 -9.05
N TYR A 9 -8.50 -6.24 -10.00
CA TYR A 9 -7.27 -6.04 -10.76
C TYR A 9 -6.13 -5.45 -9.89
N VAL A 10 -6.47 -4.45 -9.06
CA VAL A 10 -5.51 -3.76 -8.17
C VAL A 10 -6.05 -3.74 -6.75
N VAL A 11 -5.23 -4.13 -5.79
CA VAL A 11 -5.54 -4.11 -4.36
C VAL A 11 -4.44 -3.42 -3.58
N GLY A 12 -4.81 -2.46 -2.74
CA GLY A 12 -3.92 -1.83 -1.78
C GLY A 12 -3.88 -2.63 -0.47
N PHE A 13 -2.68 -2.93 -0.01
CA PHE A 13 -2.42 -3.63 1.27
C PHE A 13 -1.67 -2.72 2.22
N ASP A 14 -2.09 -2.68 3.47
CA ASP A 14 -1.41 -1.93 4.53
C ASP A 14 -1.73 -2.55 5.89
N GLU A 15 -0.89 -2.30 6.89
CA GLU A 15 -1.12 -2.74 8.24
C GLU A 15 -0.77 -1.66 9.26
N THR A 16 -1.55 -1.59 10.32
CA THR A 16 -1.31 -0.67 11.43
C THR A 16 -1.37 -1.37 12.77
N THR A 17 -0.50 -0.96 13.70
CA THR A 17 -0.52 -1.50 15.06
C THR A 17 -1.84 -1.22 15.76
N LEU A 18 -2.32 -2.22 16.51
CA LEU A 18 -3.48 -2.09 17.39
C LEU A 18 -3.19 -2.77 18.71
N ARG A 19 -3.61 -2.14 19.81
CA ARG A 19 -3.58 -2.72 21.15
C ARG A 19 -4.89 -3.46 21.41
N ALA A 20 -4.92 -4.75 21.11
CA ALA A 20 -6.09 -5.63 21.35
C ALA A 20 -5.67 -6.86 22.14
N GLY A 21 -6.62 -7.45 22.89
CA GLY A 21 -6.38 -8.63 23.72
C GLY A 21 -5.60 -8.36 25.01
N PRO A 22 -5.00 -9.38 25.63
CA PRO A 22 -4.28 -9.28 26.89
C PRO A 22 -3.16 -8.23 26.89
N ALA A 23 -2.77 -7.73 28.07
CA ALA A 23 -1.66 -6.80 28.19
C ALA A 23 -0.37 -7.43 27.66
N GLY A 24 0.45 -6.63 26.94
CA GLY A 24 1.68 -7.12 26.31
C GLY A 24 1.47 -7.68 24.88
N THR A 25 0.25 -8.04 24.49
CA THR A 25 -0.03 -8.51 23.12
C THR A 25 0.08 -7.38 22.12
N LYS A 26 0.87 -7.58 21.06
CA LYS A 26 0.97 -6.69 19.93
C LYS A 26 0.18 -7.27 18.75
N ARG A 27 -0.83 -6.56 18.31
CA ARG A 27 -1.66 -6.92 17.15
C ARG A 27 -1.55 -5.86 16.06
N TYR A 28 -2.01 -6.22 14.90
CA TYR A 28 -2.13 -5.33 13.75
C TYR A 28 -3.53 -5.44 13.16
N VAL A 29 -4.02 -4.35 12.62
CA VAL A 29 -5.13 -4.39 11.67
C VAL A 29 -4.49 -4.49 10.29
N LEU A 30 -4.79 -5.57 9.61
CA LEU A 30 -4.47 -5.80 8.21
C LEU A 30 -5.59 -5.22 7.36
N SER A 31 -5.26 -4.67 6.22
CA SER A 31 -6.23 -4.14 5.26
C SER A 31 -5.95 -4.62 3.84
N ALA A 32 -7.01 -4.96 3.13
CA ALA A 32 -7.02 -5.15 1.68
C ALA A 32 -8.13 -4.27 1.11
N VAL A 33 -7.76 -3.30 0.27
CA VAL A 33 -8.67 -2.21 -0.11
C VAL A 33 -8.58 -1.97 -1.62
N THR A 34 -9.74 -1.85 -2.26
CA THR A 34 -9.89 -1.38 -3.64
C THR A 34 -10.65 -0.05 -3.68
N GLU A 35 -10.92 0.49 -4.84
CA GLU A 35 -11.81 1.65 -4.96
C GLU A 35 -13.24 1.35 -4.50
N LEU A 36 -13.69 0.09 -4.65
CA LEU A 36 -15.05 -0.34 -4.37
C LEU A 36 -15.21 -1.16 -3.09
N TYR A 37 -14.16 -1.86 -2.66
CA TYR A 37 -14.26 -2.82 -1.55
C TYR A 37 -13.21 -2.52 -0.48
N SER A 38 -13.54 -2.85 0.76
CA SER A 38 -12.61 -2.77 1.90
C SER A 38 -12.77 -3.99 2.78
N LEU A 39 -11.66 -4.59 3.14
CA LEU A 39 -11.59 -5.66 4.14
C LEU A 39 -10.55 -5.29 5.20
N PHE A 40 -10.93 -5.46 6.46
CA PHE A 40 -10.06 -5.27 7.60
C PHE A 40 -10.08 -6.54 8.46
N GLY A 41 -8.91 -6.97 8.93
CA GLY A 41 -8.78 -8.12 9.81
C GLY A 41 -7.78 -7.88 10.92
N LEU A 42 -7.95 -8.57 12.04
CA LEU A 42 -7.01 -8.54 13.15
C LEU A 42 -5.98 -9.67 12.99
N GLY A 43 -4.70 -9.34 13.08
CA GLY A 43 -3.64 -10.35 12.93
C GLY A 43 -2.30 -9.88 13.49
N GLY A 44 -1.24 -10.57 13.10
CA GLY A 44 0.14 -10.15 13.27
C GLY A 44 0.68 -9.44 12.02
N ARG A 45 1.99 -9.22 12.00
CA ARG A 45 2.72 -8.70 10.84
C ARG A 45 3.66 -9.77 10.25
N ASP A 46 3.36 -11.02 10.49
CA ASP A 46 4.09 -12.19 10.02
C ASP A 46 3.38 -12.84 8.84
N LEU A 47 4.07 -13.76 8.15
CA LEU A 47 3.54 -14.46 6.98
C LEU A 47 2.34 -15.36 7.31
N GLY A 48 2.30 -15.93 8.52
CA GLY A 48 1.16 -16.72 8.99
C GLY A 48 -0.09 -15.86 9.01
N SER A 49 -0.02 -14.68 9.66
CA SER A 49 -1.13 -13.73 9.72
C SER A 49 -1.57 -13.22 8.34
N PHE A 50 -0.64 -13.09 7.38
CA PHE A 50 -1.01 -12.72 6.01
C PHE A 50 -1.74 -13.86 5.30
N ARG A 51 -1.38 -15.13 5.57
CA ARG A 51 -2.13 -16.30 5.09
C ARG A 51 -3.51 -16.39 5.74
N ASP A 52 -3.60 -16.18 7.05
CA ASP A 52 -4.87 -16.25 7.80
C ASP A 52 -5.83 -15.12 7.41
N PHE A 53 -5.33 -13.95 7.00
CA PHE A 53 -6.13 -12.86 6.43
C PHE A 53 -6.72 -13.26 5.07
N ASP A 54 -6.10 -14.22 4.38
CA ASP A 54 -6.60 -15.01 3.31
C ASP A 54 -7.09 -14.18 2.08
N ILE A 55 -6.31 -13.18 1.73
CA ILE A 55 -6.44 -12.44 0.46
C ILE A 55 -5.24 -12.75 -0.43
N LEU A 56 -4.01 -12.55 0.06
CA LEU A 56 -2.79 -12.75 -0.73
C LEU A 56 -2.65 -14.17 -1.30
N PRO A 57 -3.06 -15.26 -0.61
CA PRO A 57 -2.97 -16.61 -1.18
C PRO A 57 -3.74 -16.80 -2.48
N ASP A 58 -4.90 -16.14 -2.62
CA ASP A 58 -5.82 -16.33 -3.76
C ASP A 58 -5.83 -15.11 -4.72
N PHE A 59 -5.13 -14.02 -4.38
CA PHE A 59 -5.10 -12.81 -5.19
C PHE A 59 -4.01 -12.89 -6.25
N ALA A 60 -4.40 -12.83 -7.52
CA ALA A 60 -3.48 -12.90 -8.66
C ALA A 60 -3.27 -11.55 -9.39
N GLY A 61 -3.83 -10.46 -8.86
CA GLY A 61 -3.71 -9.12 -9.46
C GLY A 61 -2.46 -8.36 -9.02
N ILE A 62 -2.54 -7.04 -9.06
CA ILE A 62 -1.45 -6.12 -8.72
C ILE A 62 -1.59 -5.65 -7.28
N ALA A 63 -0.56 -5.91 -6.46
CA ALA A 63 -0.51 -5.51 -5.06
C ALA A 63 0.16 -4.14 -4.91
N VAL A 64 -0.56 -3.14 -4.38
CA VAL A 64 -0.02 -1.82 -4.01
C VAL A 64 0.26 -1.81 -2.52
N HIS A 65 1.50 -1.61 -2.10
CA HIS A 65 1.88 -1.70 -0.68
C HIS A 65 3.14 -0.87 -0.37
N ASP A 66 3.49 -0.80 0.90
CA ASP A 66 4.79 -0.26 1.32
C ASP A 66 5.95 -1.22 0.95
N ARG A 67 7.17 -0.89 1.38
CA ARG A 67 8.34 -1.74 1.11
C ARG A 67 8.52 -2.88 2.13
N TYR A 68 7.47 -3.28 2.86
CA TYR A 68 7.60 -4.34 3.83
C TYR A 68 7.91 -5.68 3.16
N GLN A 69 8.98 -6.33 3.63
CA GLN A 69 9.58 -7.50 2.97
C GLN A 69 8.59 -8.68 2.80
N ASN A 70 7.63 -8.83 3.70
CA ASN A 70 6.69 -9.94 3.63
C ASN A 70 5.75 -9.88 2.42
N TYR A 71 5.55 -8.71 1.80
CA TYR A 71 4.82 -8.62 0.53
C TYR A 71 5.60 -9.19 -0.66
N TYR A 72 6.93 -9.27 -0.55
CA TYR A 72 7.81 -9.83 -1.57
C TYR A 72 8.21 -11.28 -1.28
N ASN A 73 7.48 -11.97 -0.41
CA ASN A 73 7.77 -13.36 -0.07
C ASN A 73 7.49 -14.31 -1.25
N GLU A 74 8.30 -15.37 -1.37
CA GLU A 74 8.15 -16.41 -2.39
C GLU A 74 6.77 -17.09 -2.40
N GLY A 75 6.04 -17.04 -1.29
CA GLY A 75 4.65 -17.53 -1.21
C GLY A 75 3.64 -16.76 -2.07
N TRP A 76 4.04 -15.58 -2.61
CA TRP A 76 3.18 -14.70 -3.41
C TRP A 76 3.64 -14.55 -4.87
N THR A 77 4.39 -15.50 -5.41
CA THR A 77 4.91 -15.45 -6.80
C THR A 77 3.82 -15.51 -7.88
N HIS A 78 2.59 -15.83 -7.50
CA HIS A 78 1.41 -15.82 -8.38
C HIS A 78 0.81 -14.42 -8.57
N LEU A 79 1.22 -13.41 -7.79
CA LEU A 79 0.83 -12.03 -8.03
C LEU A 79 1.31 -11.56 -9.41
N ALA A 80 0.44 -10.89 -10.16
CA ALA A 80 0.81 -10.35 -11.48
C ALA A 80 1.95 -9.35 -11.39
N ALA A 81 1.93 -8.44 -10.39
CA ALA A 81 2.97 -7.46 -10.15
C ALA A 81 2.83 -6.80 -8.76
N HIS A 82 3.85 -6.02 -8.41
CA HIS A 82 3.85 -5.14 -7.24
C HIS A 82 3.94 -3.68 -7.67
N GLN A 83 3.24 -2.80 -6.96
CA GLN A 83 3.46 -1.36 -7.01
C GLN A 83 3.88 -0.87 -5.62
N ALA A 84 5.12 -0.43 -5.50
CA ALA A 84 5.60 0.18 -4.27
C ALA A 84 4.98 1.56 -4.05
N CYS A 85 4.51 1.84 -2.85
CA CYS A 85 3.89 3.12 -2.52
C CYS A 85 4.86 4.29 -2.65
N CYS A 86 4.65 5.14 -3.64
CA CYS A 86 5.49 6.32 -3.89
C CYS A 86 5.44 7.35 -2.75
N SER A 87 4.36 7.40 -1.95
CA SER A 87 4.30 8.30 -0.78
C SER A 87 5.35 7.95 0.26
N HIS A 88 5.62 6.66 0.48
CA HIS A 88 6.68 6.20 1.36
C HIS A 88 8.06 6.52 0.79
N LEU A 89 8.28 6.29 -0.51
CA LEU A 89 9.53 6.64 -1.18
C LEU A 89 9.82 8.15 -1.13
N LEU A 90 8.80 8.99 -1.37
CA LEU A 90 8.96 10.45 -1.26
C LEU A 90 9.35 10.89 0.14
N ARG A 91 8.81 10.24 1.18
CA ARG A 91 9.20 10.51 2.58
C ARG A 91 10.64 10.08 2.84
N ASP A 92 11.02 8.88 2.38
CA ASP A 92 12.39 8.39 2.53
C ASP A 92 13.41 9.26 1.79
N PHE A 93 13.07 9.81 0.61
CA PHE A 93 13.90 10.79 -0.06
C PHE A 93 13.99 12.14 0.70
N THR A 94 12.92 12.53 1.42
CA THR A 94 12.98 13.72 2.31
C THR A 94 13.95 13.47 3.45
N ASP A 95 13.88 12.31 4.09
CA ASP A 95 14.78 11.92 5.17
C ASP A 95 16.23 11.81 4.65
N ALA A 96 16.41 11.32 3.42
CA ALA A 96 17.72 11.27 2.76
C ALA A 96 18.28 12.68 2.47
N ALA A 97 17.45 13.62 2.03
CA ALA A 97 17.88 15.01 1.82
C ALA A 97 18.38 15.67 3.13
N GLN A 98 17.76 15.34 4.26
CA GLN A 98 18.23 15.80 5.57
C GLN A 98 19.53 15.11 6.02
N ALA A 99 19.69 13.81 5.71
CA ALA A 99 20.86 13.04 6.07
C ALA A 99 22.08 13.32 5.18
N TYR A 100 21.86 13.81 3.96
CA TYR A 100 22.90 14.13 2.96
C TYR A 100 22.66 15.54 2.39
N PRO A 101 22.90 16.61 3.20
CA PRO A 101 22.51 17.98 2.84
C PRO A 101 23.27 18.54 1.61
N ASP A 102 24.48 18.03 1.33
CA ASP A 102 25.28 18.44 0.17
C ASP A 102 24.94 17.63 -1.10
N ALA A 103 24.08 16.63 -1.00
CA ALA A 103 23.73 15.76 -2.12
C ALA A 103 22.49 16.28 -2.86
N VAL A 104 22.56 16.33 -4.18
CA VAL A 104 21.44 16.78 -5.03
C VAL A 104 20.49 15.64 -5.44
N TRP A 105 20.94 14.40 -5.34
CA TRP A 105 20.17 13.23 -5.81
C TRP A 105 18.84 13.00 -5.09
N PRO A 106 18.67 13.27 -3.77
CA PRO A 106 17.39 13.04 -3.11
C PRO A 106 16.31 13.96 -3.66
N GLU A 107 16.60 15.24 -3.84
CA GLU A 107 15.66 16.21 -4.40
C GLU A 107 15.37 15.95 -5.88
N GLN A 108 16.38 15.52 -6.66
CA GLN A 108 16.18 15.17 -8.06
C GLN A 108 15.24 13.95 -8.19
N ALA A 109 15.47 12.90 -7.39
CA ALA A 109 14.59 11.73 -7.36
C ALA A 109 13.15 12.09 -6.94
N GLN A 110 13.00 12.92 -5.90
CA GLN A 110 11.70 13.41 -5.47
C GLN A 110 10.97 14.20 -6.57
N ARG A 111 11.69 15.12 -7.23
CA ARG A 111 11.12 15.96 -8.29
C ARG A 111 10.64 15.10 -9.45
N ALA A 112 11.44 14.13 -9.88
CA ALA A 112 11.08 13.20 -10.94
C ALA A 112 9.85 12.36 -10.56
N LEU A 113 9.84 11.78 -9.36
CA LEU A 113 8.74 10.94 -8.88
C LEU A 113 7.44 11.75 -8.69
N ARG A 114 7.52 12.97 -8.15
CA ARG A 114 6.36 13.89 -8.08
C ARG A 114 5.85 14.29 -9.47
N GLY A 115 6.76 14.52 -10.42
CA GLY A 115 6.39 14.79 -11.80
C GLY A 115 5.64 13.63 -12.45
N LEU A 116 6.08 12.38 -12.22
CA LEU A 116 5.39 11.18 -12.69
C LEU A 116 4.01 11.02 -12.05
N ILE A 117 3.89 11.24 -10.73
CA ILE A 117 2.59 11.20 -10.04
C ILE A 117 1.64 12.29 -10.56
N HIS A 118 2.16 13.50 -10.83
CA HIS A 118 1.34 14.57 -11.41
C HIS A 118 0.85 14.20 -12.81
N ALA A 119 1.75 13.69 -13.66
CA ALA A 119 1.41 13.24 -15.01
C ALA A 119 0.41 12.06 -14.99
N PHE A 120 0.54 11.14 -14.03
CA PHE A 120 -0.43 10.07 -13.80
C PHE A 120 -1.83 10.63 -13.50
N ASN A 121 -1.92 11.58 -12.57
CA ASN A 121 -3.23 12.18 -12.24
C ASN A 121 -3.85 12.86 -13.47
N GLN A 122 -3.07 13.60 -14.24
CA GLN A 122 -3.55 14.22 -15.47
C GLN A 122 -4.01 13.18 -16.51
N ALA A 123 -3.24 12.11 -16.72
CA ALA A 123 -3.60 11.03 -17.63
C ALA A 123 -4.91 10.35 -17.18
N ARG A 124 -5.04 10.05 -15.91
CA ARG A 124 -6.24 9.45 -15.33
C ARG A 124 -7.46 10.35 -15.43
N ASP A 125 -7.34 11.63 -15.10
CA ASP A 125 -8.42 12.62 -15.15
C ASP A 125 -8.92 12.85 -16.59
N THR A 126 -8.05 12.64 -17.59
CA THR A 126 -8.37 12.73 -19.02
C THR A 126 -8.72 11.39 -19.67
N GLY A 127 -8.82 10.30 -18.88
CA GLY A 127 -9.18 8.96 -19.36
C GLY A 127 -8.11 8.29 -20.22
N GLN A 128 -6.85 8.71 -20.13
CA GLN A 128 -5.74 8.07 -20.82
C GLN A 128 -5.37 6.76 -20.12
N PRO A 129 -5.04 5.68 -20.86
CA PRO A 129 -4.70 4.39 -20.27
C PRO A 129 -3.31 4.37 -19.62
N GLU A 130 -2.40 5.25 -20.03
CA GLU A 130 -1.02 5.39 -19.53
C GLU A 130 -0.54 6.84 -19.59
N ILE A 131 0.59 7.13 -18.95
CA ILE A 131 1.29 8.41 -19.15
C ILE A 131 1.99 8.36 -20.51
N THR A 132 1.73 9.37 -21.37
CA THR A 132 2.35 9.39 -22.71
C THR A 132 3.87 9.34 -22.63
N PRO A 133 4.56 8.59 -23.52
CA PRO A 133 6.02 8.45 -23.51
C PRO A 133 6.77 9.79 -23.54
N LEU A 134 6.23 10.78 -24.26
CA LEU A 134 6.83 12.13 -24.36
C LEU A 134 6.98 12.81 -22.99
N VAL A 135 6.05 12.58 -22.05
CA VAL A 135 6.07 13.13 -20.69
C VAL A 135 6.80 12.18 -19.73
N ARG A 136 6.51 10.89 -19.86
CA ARG A 136 7.00 9.83 -18.98
C ARG A 136 8.52 9.63 -19.04
N ASP A 137 9.06 9.48 -20.27
CA ASP A 137 10.43 8.99 -20.47
C ASP A 137 11.52 9.97 -19.99
N PRO A 138 11.38 11.31 -20.14
CA PRO A 138 12.32 12.25 -19.52
C PRO A 138 12.31 12.18 -17.98
N LEU A 139 11.14 12.00 -17.36
CA LEU A 139 11.02 11.91 -15.91
C LEU A 139 11.61 10.61 -15.37
N ILE A 140 11.37 9.48 -16.03
CA ILE A 140 12.01 8.19 -15.70
C ILE A 140 13.53 8.30 -15.85
N SER A 141 14.01 8.92 -16.93
CA SER A 141 15.45 9.14 -17.14
C SER A 141 16.07 9.97 -16.02
N SER A 142 15.39 11.04 -15.60
CA SER A 142 15.81 11.88 -14.46
C SER A 142 15.84 11.09 -13.16
N PHE A 143 14.83 10.28 -12.88
CA PHE A 143 14.78 9.40 -11.70
C PHE A 143 15.93 8.41 -11.68
N ARG A 144 16.15 7.70 -12.79
CA ARG A 144 17.27 6.74 -12.96
C ARG A 144 18.63 7.42 -12.77
N HIS A 145 18.78 8.64 -13.30
CA HIS A 145 20.02 9.40 -13.14
C HIS A 145 20.26 9.72 -11.66
N ALA A 146 19.25 10.22 -10.95
CA ALA A 146 19.35 10.53 -9.53
C ALA A 146 19.72 9.28 -8.70
N VAL A 147 19.12 8.14 -8.97
CA VAL A 147 19.43 6.86 -8.30
C VAL A 147 20.89 6.45 -8.55
N ARG A 148 21.37 6.56 -9.80
CA ARG A 148 22.77 6.23 -10.13
C ARG A 148 23.77 7.15 -9.44
N VAL A 149 23.53 8.46 -9.43
CA VAL A 149 24.38 9.44 -8.73
C VAL A 149 24.39 9.14 -7.23
N GLY A 150 23.22 8.88 -6.64
CA GLY A 150 23.13 8.52 -5.23
C GLY A 150 23.90 7.26 -4.88
N LEU A 151 23.80 6.22 -5.69
CA LEU A 151 24.55 4.97 -5.48
C LEU A 151 26.08 5.17 -5.55
N ALA A 152 26.56 6.11 -6.37
CA ALA A 152 27.98 6.47 -6.43
C ALA A 152 28.42 7.29 -5.20
N GLN A 153 27.57 8.16 -4.67
CA GLN A 153 27.85 9.02 -3.52
C GLN A 153 27.66 8.35 -2.16
N VAL A 154 26.81 7.32 -2.08
CA VAL A 154 26.52 6.56 -0.84
C VAL A 154 27.06 5.12 -1.00
N PRO A 155 28.34 4.87 -0.71
CA PRO A 155 28.93 3.55 -0.84
C PRO A 155 28.28 2.55 0.12
N ALA A 156 28.25 1.29 -0.28
CA ALA A 156 27.83 0.21 0.59
C ALA A 156 28.89 -0.04 1.67
N ASN A 157 28.46 -0.33 2.89
CA ASN A 157 29.35 -0.80 3.93
C ASN A 157 29.91 -2.19 3.55
N PRO A 158 31.23 -2.40 3.71
CA PRO A 158 31.86 -3.68 3.36
C PRO A 158 31.39 -4.81 4.29
N GLY A 159 31.31 -6.02 3.75
CA GLY A 159 30.97 -7.23 4.49
C GLY A 159 29.70 -7.93 4.01
N PRO A 160 29.40 -9.11 4.55
CA PRO A 160 28.22 -9.88 4.16
C PRO A 160 26.93 -9.13 4.46
N ARG A 161 26.03 -9.00 3.47
CA ARG A 161 24.75 -8.27 3.59
C ARG A 161 23.89 -8.74 4.77
N SER A 162 23.94 -10.02 5.12
CA SER A 162 23.22 -10.61 6.25
C SER A 162 23.65 -10.11 7.63
N ARG A 163 24.86 -9.53 7.73
CA ARG A 163 25.47 -9.08 9.00
C ARG A 163 25.83 -7.60 9.02
N THR A 164 25.82 -6.95 7.87
CA THR A 164 26.28 -5.56 7.73
C THR A 164 25.09 -4.64 7.50
N LYS A 165 24.82 -3.76 8.49
CA LYS A 165 23.80 -2.72 8.35
C LYS A 165 24.24 -1.69 7.33
N GLN A 166 23.49 -1.55 6.25
CA GLN A 166 23.74 -0.56 5.21
C GLN A 166 23.20 0.83 5.60
N PRO A 167 23.80 1.91 5.09
CA PRO A 167 23.24 3.25 5.26
C PRO A 167 21.79 3.32 4.74
N PRO A 168 20.85 4.00 5.43
CA PRO A 168 19.46 4.08 4.99
C PRO A 168 19.31 4.62 3.56
N GLY A 169 20.09 5.63 3.17
CA GLY A 169 20.11 6.14 1.80
C GLY A 169 20.57 5.09 0.79
N ARG A 170 21.52 4.23 1.14
CA ARG A 170 21.97 3.12 0.29
C ARG A 170 20.85 2.10 0.09
N VAL A 171 20.17 1.71 1.17
CA VAL A 171 19.03 0.77 1.11
C VAL A 171 17.91 1.30 0.22
N LEU A 172 17.58 2.60 0.35
CA LEU A 172 16.59 3.27 -0.49
C LEU A 172 16.99 3.23 -1.97
N LEU A 173 18.23 3.59 -2.28
CA LEU A 173 18.72 3.65 -3.66
C LEU A 173 18.82 2.26 -4.31
N GLU A 174 19.27 1.26 -3.56
CA GLU A 174 19.29 -0.14 -4.02
C GLU A 174 17.88 -0.65 -4.29
N PHE A 175 16.92 -0.36 -3.42
CA PHE A 175 15.52 -0.69 -3.66
C PHE A 175 15.01 -0.05 -4.96
N CYS A 176 15.25 1.25 -5.16
CA CYS A 176 14.82 1.96 -6.37
C CYS A 176 15.48 1.42 -7.65
N ARG A 177 16.72 0.91 -7.56
CA ARG A 177 17.41 0.27 -8.68
C ARG A 177 16.90 -1.15 -8.95
N ASP A 178 16.82 -1.97 -7.90
CA ASP A 178 16.56 -3.40 -8.02
C ASP A 178 15.08 -3.71 -8.23
N ARG A 179 14.20 -2.79 -7.80
CA ARG A 179 12.74 -2.86 -7.89
C ARG A 179 12.15 -1.70 -8.70
N GLU A 180 12.89 -1.19 -9.69
CA GLU A 180 12.44 -0.06 -10.50
C GLU A 180 11.07 -0.32 -11.13
N THR A 181 10.84 -1.54 -11.64
CA THR A 181 9.54 -1.93 -12.21
C THR A 181 8.42 -1.77 -11.19
N ASP A 182 8.65 -2.18 -9.94
CA ASP A 182 7.66 -2.07 -8.87
C ASP A 182 7.45 -0.62 -8.40
N VAL A 183 8.45 0.24 -8.55
CA VAL A 183 8.35 1.67 -8.22
C VAL A 183 7.59 2.43 -9.30
N LEU A 184 7.75 2.05 -10.57
CA LEU A 184 7.28 2.80 -11.73
C LEU A 184 6.14 2.10 -12.49
N LEU A 185 5.53 1.05 -11.96
CA LEU A 185 4.49 0.29 -12.66
C LEU A 185 3.30 1.18 -13.07
N PHE A 186 2.89 2.08 -12.18
CA PHE A 186 1.77 3.00 -12.39
C PHE A 186 1.89 3.90 -13.63
N VAL A 187 3.09 4.07 -14.18
CA VAL A 187 3.27 4.95 -15.35
C VAL A 187 2.77 4.34 -16.66
N THR A 188 2.59 3.01 -16.68
CA THR A 188 2.16 2.22 -17.84
C THR A 188 0.69 1.83 -17.82
N ASP A 189 0.00 2.07 -16.70
CA ASP A 189 -1.43 1.76 -16.55
C ASP A 189 -2.05 2.67 -15.48
N THR A 190 -2.96 3.55 -15.89
CA THR A 190 -3.63 4.50 -14.99
C THR A 190 -4.64 3.86 -14.03
N ARG A 191 -4.89 2.56 -14.13
CA ARG A 191 -5.66 1.79 -13.14
C ARG A 191 -4.81 1.46 -11.90
N ILE A 192 -3.46 1.52 -12.01
CA ILE A 192 -2.52 1.19 -10.94
C ILE A 192 -2.15 2.45 -10.17
N TRP A 193 -2.52 2.52 -8.90
CA TRP A 193 -2.27 3.73 -8.09
C TRP A 193 -0.79 3.87 -7.73
N PRO A 194 -0.22 5.08 -7.86
CA PRO A 194 1.16 5.34 -7.45
C PRO A 194 1.34 5.30 -5.93
N THR A 195 0.27 5.36 -5.16
CA THR A 195 0.32 5.46 -3.69
C THR A 195 -0.70 4.56 -3.03
N ASN A 196 -0.39 4.07 -1.84
CA ASN A 196 -1.30 3.26 -1.03
C ASN A 196 -2.23 4.09 -0.14
N ASN A 197 -2.52 5.34 -0.53
CA ASN A 197 -3.33 6.28 0.26
C ASN A 197 -4.74 5.76 0.55
N ILE A 198 -5.29 4.90 -0.32
CA ILE A 198 -6.63 4.34 -0.14
C ILE A 198 -6.67 3.41 1.09
N SER A 199 -5.67 2.54 1.25
CA SER A 199 -5.54 1.66 2.42
C SER A 199 -5.21 2.46 3.69
N GLU A 200 -4.29 3.43 3.59
CA GLU A 200 -3.94 4.30 4.72
C GLU A 200 -5.17 5.06 5.25
N ARG A 201 -6.03 5.59 4.36
CA ARG A 201 -7.30 6.25 4.75
C ARG A 201 -8.23 5.27 5.45
N GLY A 202 -8.32 4.04 4.94
CA GLY A 202 -9.07 2.95 5.56
C GLY A 202 -8.61 2.65 6.99
N LEU A 203 -7.34 2.77 7.31
CA LEU A 203 -6.79 2.49 8.64
C LEU A 203 -6.83 3.68 9.62
N ARG A 204 -7.05 4.91 9.16
CA ARG A 204 -7.08 6.12 10.03
C ARG A 204 -8.05 6.03 11.21
N PRO A 205 -9.31 5.58 11.06
CA PRO A 205 -10.23 5.45 12.19
C PRO A 205 -9.72 4.50 13.28
N THR A 206 -8.99 3.43 12.91
CA THR A 206 -8.34 2.52 13.88
C THR A 206 -7.28 3.25 14.70
N LYS A 207 -6.45 4.08 14.05
CA LYS A 207 -5.44 4.89 14.74
C LYS A 207 -6.09 5.91 15.70
N THR A 208 -7.18 6.52 15.28
CA THR A 208 -7.95 7.45 16.13
C THR A 208 -8.58 6.74 17.33
N GLN A 209 -9.21 5.59 17.10
CA GLN A 209 -9.80 4.77 18.17
C GLN A 209 -8.75 4.36 19.20
N GLN A 210 -7.57 3.93 18.76
CA GLN A 210 -6.48 3.55 19.67
C GLN A 210 -6.02 4.72 20.55
N LYS A 211 -6.01 5.95 20.01
CA LYS A 211 -5.65 7.15 20.79
C LYS A 211 -6.69 7.50 21.84
N ILE A 212 -7.98 7.29 21.54
CA ILE A 212 -9.10 7.66 22.41
C ILE A 212 -9.40 6.55 23.41
N SER A 213 -9.55 5.31 22.94
CA SER A 213 -10.03 4.18 23.73
C SER A 213 -8.90 3.31 24.31
N GLY A 214 -7.64 3.58 23.95
CA GLY A 214 -6.51 2.79 24.43
C GLY A 214 -6.55 1.35 23.90
N ARG A 215 -6.40 0.39 24.84
CA ARG A 215 -6.41 -1.05 24.54
C ARG A 215 -7.84 -1.58 24.43
N LEU A 216 -8.11 -2.37 23.41
CA LEU A 216 -9.35 -3.14 23.28
C LEU A 216 -9.21 -4.49 24.02
N PRO A 217 -10.11 -4.85 24.95
CA PRO A 217 -9.91 -6.00 25.82
C PRO A 217 -10.07 -7.36 25.12
N SER A 218 -10.89 -7.43 24.08
CA SER A 218 -11.22 -8.68 23.38
C SER A 218 -10.78 -8.65 21.92
N GLU A 219 -10.05 -9.66 21.47
CA GLU A 219 -9.67 -9.86 20.08
C GLU A 219 -10.89 -10.24 19.23
N ILE A 220 -11.80 -11.07 19.76
CA ILE A 220 -13.02 -11.51 19.06
C ILE A 220 -13.89 -10.30 18.76
N ILE A 221 -14.23 -9.49 19.77
CA ILE A 221 -15.06 -8.28 19.58
C ILE A 221 -14.33 -7.27 18.68
N THR A 222 -13.00 -7.25 18.70
CA THR A 222 -12.23 -6.39 17.79
C THR A 222 -12.36 -6.87 16.35
N GLN A 223 -12.31 -8.18 16.09
CA GLN A 223 -12.53 -8.73 14.76
C GLN A 223 -13.96 -8.43 14.28
N ASP A 224 -15.00 -8.68 15.10
CA ASP A 224 -16.40 -8.36 14.76
C ASP A 224 -16.56 -6.88 14.35
N ARG A 225 -15.89 -5.97 15.06
CA ARG A 225 -15.89 -4.53 14.70
C ARG A 225 -15.21 -4.26 13.36
N LEU A 226 -14.14 -4.98 13.04
CA LEU A 226 -13.45 -4.86 11.75
C LEU A 226 -14.31 -5.40 10.62
N ASP A 227 -15.07 -6.48 10.85
CA ASP A 227 -16.00 -7.04 9.87
C ASP A 227 -17.16 -6.08 9.57
N ILE A 228 -17.79 -5.55 10.61
CA ILE A 228 -18.82 -4.51 10.48
C ILE A 228 -18.28 -3.30 9.73
N ARG A 229 -17.06 -2.89 10.06
CA ARG A 229 -16.40 -1.77 9.40
C ARG A 229 -16.10 -2.03 7.93
N SER A 230 -15.68 -3.25 7.59
CA SER A 230 -15.44 -3.67 6.20
C SER A 230 -16.72 -3.53 5.37
N TYR A 231 -17.84 -3.95 5.95
CA TYR A 231 -19.16 -3.81 5.35
C TYR A 231 -19.56 -2.35 5.17
N ILE A 232 -19.48 -1.53 6.22
CA ILE A 232 -19.81 -0.10 6.19
C ILE A 232 -18.94 0.67 5.19
N ASP A 233 -17.64 0.41 5.18
CA ASP A 233 -16.73 1.12 4.28
C ASP A 233 -16.98 0.74 2.82
N THR A 234 -17.30 -0.52 2.57
CA THR A 234 -17.72 -1.00 1.24
C THR A 234 -19.02 -0.36 0.80
N MET A 235 -20.05 -0.29 1.67
CA MET A 235 -21.29 0.40 1.37
C MET A 235 -21.07 1.87 0.98
N ARG A 236 -20.24 2.58 1.75
CA ARG A 236 -19.91 4.00 1.46
C ARG A 236 -19.26 4.18 0.08
N LYS A 237 -18.38 3.28 -0.31
CA LYS A 237 -17.72 3.31 -1.63
C LYS A 237 -18.72 3.13 -2.79
N HIS A 238 -19.82 2.44 -2.52
CA HIS A 238 -20.92 2.27 -3.48
C HIS A 238 -22.03 3.33 -3.35
N GLY A 239 -21.85 4.34 -2.51
CA GLY A 239 -22.86 5.39 -2.29
C GLY A 239 -24.13 4.92 -1.57
N VAL A 240 -24.07 3.74 -0.91
CA VAL A 240 -25.20 3.19 -0.15
C VAL A 240 -25.35 3.93 1.17
N ASP A 241 -26.59 4.29 1.54
CA ASP A 241 -26.87 4.87 2.85
C ASP A 241 -26.58 3.85 3.96
N VAL A 242 -25.63 4.19 4.82
CA VAL A 242 -25.12 3.28 5.85
C VAL A 242 -26.19 2.90 6.87
N LEU A 243 -27.02 3.84 7.28
CA LEU A 243 -28.07 3.55 8.29
C LEU A 243 -29.13 2.61 7.72
N THR A 244 -29.54 2.84 6.49
CA THR A 244 -30.45 1.93 5.77
C THR A 244 -29.81 0.56 5.60
N GLY A 245 -28.57 0.46 5.13
CA GLY A 245 -27.89 -0.84 4.94
C GLY A 245 -27.69 -1.61 6.24
N ILE A 246 -27.41 -0.94 7.37
CA ILE A 246 -27.34 -1.59 8.69
C ILE A 246 -28.71 -2.09 9.12
N ARG A 247 -29.77 -1.26 9.00
CA ARG A 247 -31.14 -1.67 9.33
C ARG A 247 -31.56 -2.90 8.52
N ASP A 248 -31.31 -2.88 7.22
CA ASP A 248 -31.67 -3.98 6.33
C ASP A 248 -30.91 -5.26 6.69
N ALA A 249 -29.63 -5.16 7.04
CA ALA A 249 -28.84 -6.29 7.52
C ALA A 249 -29.41 -6.86 8.85
N LEU A 250 -29.82 -6.02 9.79
CA LEU A 250 -30.43 -6.45 11.06
C LEU A 250 -31.80 -7.09 10.88
N THR A 251 -32.50 -6.77 9.79
CA THR A 251 -33.81 -7.37 9.44
C THR A 251 -33.69 -8.58 8.51
N GLY A 252 -32.48 -9.07 8.27
CA GLY A 252 -32.22 -10.28 7.47
C GLY A 252 -32.07 -10.05 5.97
N ASN A 253 -32.03 -8.80 5.51
CA ASN A 253 -31.82 -8.39 4.12
C ASN A 253 -30.52 -7.60 3.92
N PRO A 254 -29.32 -8.17 4.19
CA PRO A 254 -28.08 -7.42 4.04
C PRO A 254 -27.86 -7.02 2.57
N TRP A 255 -27.46 -5.75 2.39
CA TRP A 255 -27.01 -5.28 1.08
C TRP A 255 -25.86 -6.14 0.57
N GLN A 256 -25.92 -6.53 -0.69
CA GLN A 256 -24.87 -7.30 -1.35
C GLN A 256 -24.07 -6.38 -2.28
N PRO A 257 -22.74 -6.32 -2.11
CA PRO A 257 -21.90 -5.54 -3.03
C PRO A 257 -21.94 -6.14 -4.43
N PRO A 258 -22.03 -5.34 -5.49
CA PRO A 258 -21.98 -5.82 -6.87
C PRO A 258 -20.62 -6.45 -7.18
N LEU A 259 -20.59 -7.30 -8.21
CA LEU A 259 -19.34 -7.86 -8.74
C LEU A 259 -18.44 -6.75 -9.30
N PRO A 260 -17.11 -6.88 -9.24
CA PRO A 260 -16.20 -5.98 -9.94
C PRO A 260 -16.48 -6.04 -11.45
N ALA A 261 -16.29 -4.91 -12.13
CA ALA A 261 -16.36 -4.89 -13.58
C ALA A 261 -15.31 -5.85 -14.17
N PRO A 262 -15.61 -6.53 -15.27
CA PRO A 262 -14.61 -7.33 -15.98
C PRO A 262 -13.40 -6.45 -16.34
N THR A 263 -12.21 -6.97 -16.10
CA THR A 263 -10.93 -6.29 -16.39
C THR A 263 -10.52 -6.44 -17.84
#